data_996fc61947f799905515aae28f8ef048
#
_entry.id   996fc61947f799905515aae28f8ef048
#
_cell.length_a   1.000
_cell.length_b   1.000
_cell.length_c   1.000
_cell.angle_alpha   90.00
_cell.angle_beta   90.00
_cell.angle_gamma   90.00
#
_symmetry.space_group_name_H-M   'P 1'
#
loop_
_entity.id
_entity.type
_entity.pdbx_description
1 polymer ?
#
loop_
_entity_poly.entity_id
_entity_poly.type
_entity_poly.pdbx_seq_one_letter_code
_entity_poly.pdbx_strand_id
1 'polypeptide(L)'
;MPTAHVNGLDIYYEEYGDPSGRPLLLICGLGAHVTSWPQGFLDALVAAGFFVISHDNRDVGLSTHLDHLGEPDAGAILFGEKKPGYWISDFAADSAALVRHLGLNGVHVVGVSMGGMIAQQFAIDHPELTLTLTSIMSTPAPLEVGQPTAEASAMLTRPRSDELEAFLAEEVENWRLTAGSGYPLDEEWVREQAIVARGRNRNPIGVLRHLVAIVA
;
A
#
# COMPACT_ATOMS: atom_id res chain seq x y z
N MET A 1 8.57 5.57 -17.78
CA MET A 1 7.62 5.17 -16.73
C MET A 1 7.29 6.43 -15.95
N PRO A 2 6.01 6.73 -15.70
CA PRO A 2 5.64 7.98 -15.04
C PRO A 2 6.14 8.00 -13.59
N THR A 3 6.83 9.07 -13.24
CA THR A 3 7.43 9.29 -11.92
C THR A 3 7.25 10.75 -11.54
N ALA A 4 6.73 11.02 -10.36
CA ALA A 4 6.58 12.36 -9.80
C ALA A 4 7.70 12.62 -8.79
N HIS A 5 8.45 13.70 -8.96
CA HIS A 5 9.42 14.13 -7.95
C HIS A 5 8.71 15.00 -6.91
N VAL A 6 8.38 14.42 -5.76
CA VAL A 6 7.60 15.06 -4.69
C VAL A 6 8.22 14.76 -3.33
N ASN A 7 8.22 15.71 -2.41
CA ASN A 7 8.79 15.59 -1.05
C ASN A 7 10.25 15.09 -1.02
N GLY A 8 11.02 15.39 -2.09
CA GLY A 8 12.40 14.91 -2.23
C GLY A 8 12.53 13.43 -2.61
N LEU A 9 11.45 12.80 -3.02
CA LEU A 9 11.37 11.40 -3.46
C LEU A 9 10.87 11.32 -4.89
N ASP A 10 11.28 10.30 -5.62
CA ASP A 10 10.70 9.89 -6.89
C ASP A 10 9.61 8.86 -6.58
N ILE A 11 8.36 9.24 -6.77
CA ILE A 11 7.19 8.39 -6.57
C ILE A 11 6.72 7.88 -7.93
N TYR A 12 6.81 6.56 -8.12
CA TYR A 12 6.27 5.89 -9.30
C TYR A 12 4.75 5.79 -9.22
N TYR A 13 4.05 6.06 -10.32
CA TYR A 13 2.60 5.94 -10.38
C TYR A 13 2.13 5.42 -11.74
N GLU A 14 0.89 4.97 -11.80
CA GLU A 14 0.20 4.57 -13.02
C GLU A 14 -1.18 5.21 -13.05
N GLU A 15 -1.65 5.49 -14.28
CA GLU A 15 -2.92 6.13 -14.56
C GLU A 15 -3.76 5.21 -15.46
N TYR A 16 -5.06 5.13 -15.18
CA TYR A 16 -5.99 4.31 -15.95
C TYR A 16 -7.26 5.10 -16.24
N GLY A 17 -7.78 4.97 -17.47
CA GLY A 17 -8.99 5.65 -17.91
C GLY A 17 -8.75 7.03 -18.49
N ASP A 18 -9.84 7.79 -18.63
CA ASP A 18 -9.81 9.13 -19.20
C ASP A 18 -9.44 10.17 -18.12
N PRO A 19 -8.41 11.02 -18.34
CA PRO A 19 -8.05 12.09 -17.41
C PRO A 19 -9.18 13.09 -17.09
N SER A 20 -10.22 13.17 -17.93
CA SER A 20 -11.40 13.97 -17.65
C SER A 20 -12.42 13.29 -16.73
N GLY A 21 -12.21 12.01 -16.41
CA GLY A 21 -13.05 11.24 -15.48
C GLY A 21 -12.92 11.71 -14.02
N ARG A 22 -13.72 11.10 -13.14
CA ARG A 22 -13.67 11.41 -11.71
C ARG A 22 -12.37 10.88 -11.10
N PRO A 23 -11.51 11.73 -10.52
CA PRO A 23 -10.20 11.29 -10.03
C PRO A 23 -10.34 10.37 -8.81
N LEU A 24 -9.68 9.22 -8.86
CA LEU A 24 -9.67 8.21 -7.80
C LEU A 24 -8.23 7.77 -7.53
N LEU A 25 -7.78 7.89 -6.29
CA LEU A 25 -6.47 7.48 -5.82
C LEU A 25 -6.56 6.13 -5.11
N LEU A 26 -5.78 5.16 -5.58
CA LEU A 26 -5.64 3.83 -4.97
C LEU A 26 -4.32 3.75 -4.20
N ILE A 27 -4.39 3.43 -2.91
CA ILE A 27 -3.24 3.33 -2.00
C ILE A 27 -3.06 1.88 -1.56
N CYS A 28 -1.90 1.31 -1.92
CA CYS A 28 -1.54 -0.08 -1.63
C CYS A 28 -1.20 -0.29 -0.15
N GLY A 29 -1.34 -1.53 0.32
CA GLY A 29 -0.98 -1.96 1.67
C GLY A 29 0.52 -2.19 1.89
N LEU A 30 0.84 -2.84 3.01
CA LEU A 30 2.18 -3.16 3.45
C LEU A 30 2.98 -3.90 2.37
N GLY A 31 4.08 -3.30 1.89
CA GLY A 31 4.98 -3.90 0.92
C GLY A 31 4.38 -4.14 -0.47
N ALA A 32 3.13 -3.78 -0.69
CA ALA A 32 2.44 -3.91 -1.96
C ALA A 32 2.69 -2.69 -2.87
N HIS A 33 2.51 -2.87 -4.17
CA HIS A 33 2.73 -1.85 -5.18
C HIS A 33 1.63 -1.88 -6.25
N VAL A 34 1.67 -0.97 -7.22
CA VAL A 34 0.60 -0.75 -8.24
C VAL A 34 0.11 -2.04 -8.91
N THR A 35 1.00 -3.02 -9.13
CA THR A 35 0.63 -4.30 -9.75
C THR A 35 -0.20 -5.22 -8.85
N SER A 36 -0.42 -4.87 -7.59
CA SER A 36 -1.27 -5.65 -6.67
C SER A 36 -2.76 -5.42 -6.91
N TRP A 37 -3.13 -4.44 -7.72
CA TRP A 37 -4.53 -4.21 -8.08
C TRP A 37 -4.93 -5.12 -9.24
N PRO A 38 -5.96 -5.99 -9.09
CA PRO A 38 -6.42 -6.84 -10.17
C PRO A 38 -6.88 -6.02 -11.38
N GLN A 39 -6.47 -6.40 -12.60
CA GLN A 39 -6.83 -5.68 -13.81
C GLN A 39 -8.35 -5.51 -13.96
N GLY A 40 -9.14 -6.56 -13.68
CA GLY A 40 -10.60 -6.49 -13.74
C GLY A 40 -11.19 -5.48 -12.74
N PHE A 41 -10.53 -5.23 -11.60
CA PHE A 41 -10.95 -4.18 -10.67
C PHE A 41 -10.68 -2.78 -11.24
N LEU A 42 -9.49 -2.57 -11.82
CA LEU A 42 -9.13 -1.32 -12.48
C LEU A 42 -10.08 -1.03 -13.65
N ASP A 43 -10.35 -2.03 -14.50
CA ASP A 43 -11.26 -1.93 -15.64
C ASP A 43 -12.70 -1.58 -15.21
N ALA A 44 -13.17 -2.16 -14.12
CA ALA A 44 -14.49 -1.86 -13.57
C ALA A 44 -14.59 -0.40 -13.05
N LEU A 45 -13.55 0.12 -12.41
CA LEU A 45 -13.49 1.50 -11.97
C LEU A 45 -13.48 2.47 -13.18
N VAL A 46 -12.67 2.17 -14.19
CA VAL A 46 -12.62 2.95 -15.43
C VAL A 46 -13.96 2.93 -16.13
N ALA A 47 -14.60 1.77 -16.25
CA ALA A 47 -15.95 1.64 -16.85
C ALA A 47 -17.02 2.40 -16.05
N ALA A 48 -16.82 2.57 -14.72
CA ALA A 48 -17.66 3.42 -13.88
C ALA A 48 -17.39 4.92 -14.03
N GLY A 49 -16.47 5.33 -14.92
CA GLY A 49 -16.15 6.72 -15.21
C GLY A 49 -15.14 7.36 -14.23
N PHE A 50 -14.29 6.55 -13.61
CA PHE A 50 -13.17 7.05 -12.82
C PHE A 50 -11.90 7.20 -13.67
N PHE A 51 -11.14 8.24 -13.37
CA PHE A 51 -9.72 8.36 -13.70
C PHE A 51 -8.94 7.83 -12.50
N VAL A 52 -8.37 6.65 -12.64
CA VAL A 52 -7.74 5.92 -11.54
C VAL A 52 -6.24 6.20 -11.53
N ILE A 53 -5.72 6.61 -10.38
CA ILE A 53 -4.30 6.79 -10.11
C ILE A 53 -3.91 5.78 -9.04
N SER A 54 -2.84 5.02 -9.27
CA SER A 54 -2.21 4.17 -8.26
C SER A 54 -0.73 4.46 -8.20
N HIS A 55 -0.12 4.38 -7.02
CA HIS A 55 1.31 4.65 -6.87
C HIS A 55 1.99 3.59 -6.00
N ASP A 56 3.28 3.41 -6.22
CA ASP A 56 4.12 2.68 -5.29
C ASP A 56 4.45 3.60 -4.11
N ASN A 57 4.16 3.15 -2.90
CA ASN A 57 4.54 3.89 -1.70
C ASN A 57 6.08 4.04 -1.63
N ARG A 58 6.59 5.04 -0.86
CA ARG A 58 8.04 5.11 -0.56
C ARG A 58 8.56 3.75 -0.10
N ASP A 59 9.80 3.43 -0.38
CA ASP A 59 10.49 2.19 0.01
C ASP A 59 10.02 0.89 -0.67
N VAL A 60 9.08 0.93 -1.61
CA VAL A 60 8.67 -0.27 -2.36
C VAL A 60 8.57 -0.01 -3.85
N GLY A 61 8.61 -1.09 -4.63
CA GLY A 61 8.43 -1.08 -6.07
C GLY A 61 9.45 -0.20 -6.80
N LEU A 62 8.98 0.71 -7.61
CA LEU A 62 9.80 1.62 -8.41
C LEU A 62 9.90 3.05 -7.81
N SER A 63 9.27 3.28 -6.65
CA SER A 63 9.48 4.51 -5.88
C SER A 63 10.82 4.50 -5.16
N THR A 64 11.27 5.68 -4.71
CA THR A 64 12.55 5.84 -4.00
C THR A 64 12.65 4.88 -2.81
N HIS A 65 13.74 4.11 -2.76
CA HIS A 65 14.15 3.31 -1.61
C HIS A 65 15.01 4.18 -0.67
N LEU A 66 14.66 4.19 0.60
CA LEU A 66 15.32 5.00 1.64
C LEU A 66 16.41 4.18 2.36
N ASP A 67 17.28 3.54 1.59
CA ASP A 67 18.33 2.63 2.11
C ASP A 67 19.30 3.29 3.07
N HIS A 68 19.46 4.61 2.97
CA HIS A 68 20.28 5.40 3.88
C HIS A 68 19.75 5.41 5.35
N LEU A 69 18.47 5.05 5.55
CA LEU A 69 17.88 4.92 6.89
C LEU A 69 18.28 3.62 7.60
N GLY A 70 18.83 2.65 6.85
CA GLY A 70 19.22 1.35 7.38
C GLY A 70 18.04 0.49 7.84
N GLU A 71 18.35 -0.59 8.54
CA GLU A 71 17.35 -1.49 9.12
C GLU A 71 16.78 -0.86 10.41
N PRO A 72 15.43 -0.80 10.57
CA PRO A 72 14.84 -0.22 11.77
C PRO A 72 14.98 -1.15 12.96
N ASP A 73 15.26 -0.58 14.12
CA ASP A 73 15.22 -1.27 15.41
C ASP A 73 13.76 -1.37 15.88
N ALA A 74 13.06 -2.38 15.36
CA ALA A 74 11.63 -2.55 15.61
C ALA A 74 11.29 -2.65 17.11
N GLY A 75 12.16 -3.29 17.92
CA GLY A 75 11.96 -3.39 19.37
C GLY A 75 12.03 -2.02 20.03
N ALA A 76 13.10 -1.26 19.78
CA ALA A 76 13.28 0.06 20.37
C ALA A 76 12.19 1.05 19.90
N ILE A 77 11.67 0.90 18.66
CA ILE A 77 10.57 1.73 18.15
C ILE A 77 9.26 1.36 18.86
N LEU A 78 8.94 0.08 18.97
CA LEU A 78 7.71 -0.40 19.62
C LEU A 78 7.65 0.03 21.12
N PHE A 79 8.79 0.06 21.80
CA PHE A 79 8.87 0.54 23.21
C PHE A 79 9.03 2.06 23.34
N GLY A 80 9.01 2.81 22.24
CA GLY A 80 9.12 4.27 22.24
C GLY A 80 10.53 4.80 22.55
N GLU A 81 11.56 3.95 22.51
CA GLU A 81 12.96 4.31 22.76
C GLU A 81 13.61 4.98 21.54
N LYS A 82 13.10 4.66 20.33
CA LYS A 82 13.52 5.26 19.05
C LYS A 82 12.30 5.68 18.24
N LYS A 83 12.49 6.63 17.33
CA LYS A 83 11.49 7.03 16.33
C LYS A 83 11.66 6.19 15.08
N PRO A 84 10.57 5.90 14.33
CA PRO A 84 10.67 5.32 13.01
C PRO A 84 11.38 6.30 12.06
N GLY A 85 11.86 5.79 10.93
CA GLY A 85 12.46 6.62 9.88
C GLY A 85 11.46 7.54 9.19
N TYR A 86 10.18 7.17 9.22
CA TYR A 86 9.01 7.94 8.74
C TYR A 86 7.73 7.36 9.35
N TRP A 87 6.64 8.11 9.26
CA TRP A 87 5.33 7.81 9.85
C TRP A 87 4.27 7.59 8.78
N ILE A 88 3.09 7.08 9.15
CA ILE A 88 1.93 6.99 8.24
C ILE A 88 1.58 8.35 7.62
N SER A 89 1.76 9.45 8.35
CA SER A 89 1.56 10.81 7.83
C SER A 89 2.51 11.19 6.68
N ASP A 90 3.73 10.62 6.64
CA ASP A 90 4.65 10.88 5.54
C ASP A 90 4.17 10.23 4.23
N PHE A 91 3.57 9.04 4.29
CA PHE A 91 2.93 8.43 3.11
C PHE A 91 1.71 9.23 2.63
N ALA A 92 0.91 9.75 3.57
CA ALA A 92 -0.23 10.61 3.25
C ALA A 92 0.25 11.90 2.58
N ALA A 93 1.34 12.49 3.06
CA ALA A 93 1.96 13.67 2.45
C ALA A 93 2.49 13.39 1.04
N ASP A 94 3.09 12.21 0.77
CA ASP A 94 3.53 11.81 -0.58
C ASP A 94 2.34 11.67 -1.52
N SER A 95 1.27 11.01 -1.06
CA SER A 95 0.03 10.85 -1.82
C SER A 95 -0.60 12.21 -2.16
N ALA A 96 -0.64 13.14 -1.21
CA ALA A 96 -1.16 14.49 -1.43
C ALA A 96 -0.28 15.31 -2.38
N ALA A 97 1.04 15.15 -2.27
CA ALA A 97 1.97 15.81 -3.18
C ALA A 97 1.85 15.27 -4.61
N LEU A 98 1.62 13.95 -4.79
CA LEU A 98 1.32 13.35 -6.09
C LEU A 98 0.01 13.93 -6.68
N VAL A 99 -1.07 14.00 -5.89
CA VAL A 99 -2.36 14.57 -6.32
C VAL A 99 -2.16 16.02 -6.82
N ARG A 100 -1.40 16.84 -6.08
CA ARG A 100 -1.08 18.22 -6.49
C ARG A 100 -0.17 18.26 -7.72
N HIS A 101 0.82 17.36 -7.83
CA HIS A 101 1.69 17.24 -9.00
C HIS A 101 0.90 16.98 -10.29
N LEU A 102 -0.16 16.16 -10.19
CA LEU A 102 -1.09 15.86 -11.30
C LEU A 102 -2.09 16.99 -11.58
N GLY A 103 -2.04 18.10 -10.84
CA GLY A 103 -2.93 19.24 -11.02
C GLY A 103 -4.39 18.97 -10.59
N LEU A 104 -4.61 17.96 -9.75
CA LEU A 104 -5.94 17.57 -9.29
C LEU A 104 -6.33 18.39 -8.05
N ASN A 105 -7.57 18.84 -8.00
CA ASN A 105 -8.12 19.64 -6.90
C ASN A 105 -8.80 18.79 -5.80
N GLY A 106 -8.90 17.48 -6.01
CA GLY A 106 -9.46 16.53 -5.07
C GLY A 106 -9.62 15.15 -5.70
N VAL A 107 -9.59 14.12 -4.88
CA VAL A 107 -9.68 12.72 -5.31
C VAL A 107 -10.62 11.92 -4.40
N HIS A 108 -11.28 10.92 -4.96
CA HIS A 108 -11.83 9.82 -4.18
C HIS A 108 -10.65 8.96 -3.72
N VAL A 109 -10.49 8.72 -2.42
CA VAL A 109 -9.36 7.97 -1.86
C VAL A 109 -9.80 6.58 -1.45
N VAL A 110 -9.12 5.56 -1.94
CA VAL A 110 -9.34 4.15 -1.59
C VAL A 110 -8.02 3.55 -1.14
N GLY A 111 -7.99 3.01 0.07
CA GLY A 111 -6.80 2.36 0.61
C GLY A 111 -7.09 0.98 1.19
N VAL A 112 -6.16 0.05 1.00
CA VAL A 112 -6.26 -1.33 1.49
C VAL A 112 -5.22 -1.57 2.58
N SER A 113 -5.62 -2.13 3.75
CA SER A 113 -4.73 -2.47 4.85
C SER A 113 -3.93 -1.24 5.34
N MET A 114 -2.60 -1.25 5.33
CA MET A 114 -1.78 -0.05 5.59
C MET A 114 -2.19 1.13 4.69
N GLY A 115 -2.54 0.87 3.43
CA GLY A 115 -3.07 1.90 2.53
C GLY A 115 -4.37 2.53 3.02
N GLY A 116 -5.20 1.78 3.76
CA GLY A 116 -6.39 2.31 4.42
C GLY A 116 -6.04 3.23 5.60
N MET A 117 -4.97 2.95 6.34
CA MET A 117 -4.44 3.86 7.38
C MET A 117 -3.92 5.15 6.73
N ILE A 118 -3.17 5.02 5.63
CA ILE A 118 -2.67 6.16 4.85
C ILE A 118 -3.84 7.00 4.31
N ALA A 119 -4.89 6.35 3.77
CA ALA A 119 -6.08 7.04 3.25
C ALA A 119 -6.84 7.80 4.35
N GLN A 120 -6.93 7.25 5.56
CA GLN A 120 -7.50 7.94 6.72
C GLN A 120 -6.65 9.14 7.11
N GLN A 121 -5.34 8.98 7.20
CA GLN A 121 -4.42 10.07 7.50
C GLN A 121 -4.45 11.15 6.41
N PHE A 122 -4.53 10.75 5.13
CA PHE A 122 -4.71 11.68 4.01
C PHE A 122 -5.98 12.53 4.19
N ALA A 123 -7.10 11.90 4.55
CA ALA A 123 -8.36 12.63 4.75
C ALA A 123 -8.32 13.59 5.96
N ILE A 124 -7.53 13.26 6.99
CA ILE A 124 -7.33 14.11 8.18
C ILE A 124 -6.45 15.32 7.83
N ASP A 125 -5.30 15.09 7.18
CA ASP A 125 -4.28 16.11 6.95
C ASP A 125 -4.57 16.95 5.69
N HIS A 126 -5.34 16.40 4.73
CA HIS A 126 -5.65 17.03 3.44
C HIS A 126 -7.16 16.96 3.12
N PRO A 127 -8.03 17.48 4.00
CA PRO A 127 -9.47 17.45 3.78
C PRO A 127 -9.90 18.19 2.51
N GLU A 128 -9.12 19.19 2.07
CA GLU A 128 -9.36 19.95 0.84
C GLU A 128 -9.13 19.12 -0.43
N LEU A 129 -8.35 18.04 -0.35
CA LEU A 129 -8.09 17.09 -1.45
C LEU A 129 -8.98 15.86 -1.39
N THR A 130 -9.76 15.67 -0.33
CA THR A 130 -10.53 14.45 -0.10
C THR A 130 -11.98 14.63 -0.51
N LEU A 131 -12.40 13.98 -1.62
CA LEU A 131 -13.80 13.93 -2.03
C LEU A 131 -14.58 12.87 -1.25
N THR A 132 -14.03 11.66 -1.13
CA THR A 132 -14.55 10.56 -0.31
C THR A 132 -13.41 9.70 0.18
N LEU A 133 -13.64 8.95 1.26
CA LEU A 133 -12.72 7.97 1.83
C LEU A 133 -13.33 6.57 1.82
N THR A 134 -12.60 5.61 1.28
CA THR A 134 -12.91 4.18 1.40
C THR A 134 -11.70 3.45 2.00
N SER A 135 -11.88 2.90 3.19
CA SER A 135 -10.86 2.14 3.92
C SER A 135 -11.26 0.67 3.93
N ILE A 136 -10.42 -0.19 3.33
CA ILE A 136 -10.69 -1.62 3.13
C ILE A 136 -9.73 -2.44 4.00
N MET A 137 -10.27 -3.36 4.81
CA MET A 137 -9.55 -4.29 5.69
C MET A 137 -8.41 -3.58 6.47
N SER A 138 -8.75 -2.48 7.12
CA SER A 138 -7.83 -1.58 7.81
C SER A 138 -8.39 -1.21 9.20
N THR A 139 -7.61 -0.46 9.97
CA THR A 139 -7.99 -0.02 11.32
C THR A 139 -7.71 1.49 11.48
N PRO A 140 -8.49 2.19 12.33
CA PRO A 140 -8.17 3.56 12.75
C PRO A 140 -7.11 3.64 13.87
N ALA A 141 -6.41 2.55 14.17
CA ALA A 141 -5.33 2.38 15.15
C ALA A 141 -5.71 2.16 16.63
N PRO A 142 -6.84 2.60 17.22
CA PRO A 142 -7.13 2.23 18.60
C PRO A 142 -7.12 0.70 18.80
N LEU A 143 -6.48 0.25 19.90
CA LEU A 143 -6.29 -1.19 20.18
C LEU A 143 -7.59 -1.97 20.32
N GLU A 144 -8.71 -1.30 20.55
CA GLU A 144 -10.03 -1.90 20.73
C GLU A 144 -10.77 -2.16 19.41
N VAL A 145 -10.26 -1.65 18.28
CA VAL A 145 -10.97 -1.68 17.00
C VAL A 145 -10.10 -2.23 15.89
N GLY A 146 -10.62 -3.21 15.14
CA GLY A 146 -10.05 -3.66 13.89
C GLY A 146 -8.68 -4.34 14.03
N GLN A 147 -8.40 -4.94 15.20
CA GLN A 147 -7.14 -5.68 15.38
C GLN A 147 -7.15 -6.97 14.54
N PRO A 148 -6.00 -7.34 13.95
CA PRO A 148 -5.87 -8.59 13.23
C PRO A 148 -6.02 -9.79 14.19
N THR A 149 -6.48 -10.94 13.67
CA THR A 149 -6.39 -12.19 14.40
C THR A 149 -4.94 -12.57 14.67
N ALA A 150 -4.71 -13.48 15.65
CA ALA A 150 -3.34 -13.96 15.93
C ALA A 150 -2.69 -14.59 14.68
N GLU A 151 -3.47 -15.29 13.86
CA GLU A 151 -3.00 -15.90 12.61
C GLU A 151 -2.60 -14.83 11.57
N ALA A 152 -3.44 -13.79 11.40
CA ALA A 152 -3.13 -12.68 10.50
C ALA A 152 -1.89 -11.89 10.99
N SER A 153 -1.74 -11.68 12.30
CA SER A 153 -0.55 -11.03 12.87
C SER A 153 0.73 -11.85 12.62
N ALA A 154 0.67 -13.17 12.80
CA ALA A 154 1.78 -14.07 12.51
C ALA A 154 2.15 -14.07 11.02
N MET A 155 1.16 -14.02 10.11
CA MET A 155 1.37 -13.90 8.67
C MET A 155 2.14 -12.61 8.32
N LEU A 156 1.76 -11.47 8.90
CA LEU A 156 2.36 -10.17 8.60
C LEU A 156 3.84 -10.07 9.01
N THR A 157 4.24 -10.82 10.03
CA THR A 157 5.60 -10.77 10.60
C THR A 157 6.48 -11.95 10.19
N ARG A 158 5.92 -12.94 9.48
CA ARG A 158 6.67 -14.13 9.03
C ARG A 158 7.69 -13.76 7.95
N PRO A 159 8.98 -14.18 8.11
CA PRO A 159 9.95 -14.05 7.04
C PRO A 159 9.50 -14.78 5.77
N ARG A 160 9.71 -14.18 4.62
CA ARG A 160 9.36 -14.76 3.31
C ARG A 160 10.47 -15.64 2.80
N SER A 161 10.12 -16.77 2.19
CA SER A 161 11.08 -17.68 1.58
C SER A 161 11.81 -17.03 0.40
N ASP A 162 13.09 -17.35 0.27
CA ASP A 162 13.88 -17.00 -0.92
C ASP A 162 13.75 -18.04 -2.05
N GLU A 163 13.26 -19.23 -1.74
CA GLU A 163 12.95 -20.27 -2.72
C GLU A 163 11.61 -19.95 -3.38
N LEU A 164 11.56 -20.01 -4.73
CA LEU A 164 10.39 -19.50 -5.49
C LEU A 164 9.11 -20.28 -5.17
N GLU A 165 9.13 -21.60 -5.22
CA GLU A 165 7.90 -22.39 -5.02
C GLU A 165 7.40 -22.29 -3.58
N ALA A 166 8.30 -22.24 -2.59
CA ALA A 166 7.94 -22.02 -1.20
C ALA A 166 7.30 -20.61 -1.01
N PHE A 167 7.90 -19.58 -1.62
CA PHE A 167 7.35 -18.23 -1.62
C PHE A 167 5.94 -18.18 -2.24
N LEU A 168 5.73 -18.82 -3.39
CA LEU A 168 4.42 -18.85 -4.05
C LEU A 168 3.37 -19.60 -3.23
N ALA A 169 3.77 -20.69 -2.56
CA ALA A 169 2.87 -21.39 -1.64
C ALA A 169 2.49 -20.54 -0.42
N GLU A 170 3.46 -19.80 0.15
CA GLU A 170 3.22 -18.86 1.23
C GLU A 170 2.24 -17.74 0.81
N GLU A 171 2.37 -17.20 -0.40
CA GLU A 171 1.46 -16.17 -0.91
C GLU A 171 0.03 -16.70 -1.06
N VAL A 172 -0.15 -17.90 -1.63
CA VAL A 172 -1.46 -18.54 -1.73
C VAL A 172 -2.08 -18.75 -0.34
N GLU A 173 -1.31 -19.21 0.64
CA GLU A 173 -1.79 -19.38 2.02
C GLU A 173 -2.18 -18.06 2.68
N ASN A 174 -1.41 -17.00 2.45
CA ASN A 174 -1.74 -15.67 2.95
C ASN A 174 -3.07 -15.15 2.38
N TRP A 175 -3.28 -15.37 1.07
CA TRP A 175 -4.53 -15.00 0.42
C TRP A 175 -5.72 -15.83 0.92
N ARG A 176 -5.54 -17.13 1.13
CA ARG A 176 -6.58 -17.99 1.74
C ARG A 176 -7.01 -17.48 3.13
N LEU A 177 -6.05 -17.03 3.93
CA LEU A 177 -6.32 -16.50 5.26
C LEU A 177 -7.12 -15.19 5.20
N THR A 178 -6.93 -14.36 4.16
CA THR A 178 -7.51 -13.01 4.07
C THR A 178 -8.70 -12.89 3.13
N ALA A 179 -8.89 -13.82 2.18
CA ALA A 179 -9.92 -13.73 1.14
C ALA A 179 -11.36 -13.92 1.67
N GLY A 180 -11.53 -14.49 2.86
CA GLY A 180 -12.85 -14.85 3.37
C GLY A 180 -13.50 -16.01 2.61
N SER A 181 -14.77 -16.31 2.91
CA SER A 181 -15.49 -17.47 2.36
C SER A 181 -16.54 -17.13 1.29
N GLY A 182 -16.69 -15.85 0.96
CA GLY A 182 -17.76 -15.39 0.06
C GLY A 182 -17.53 -15.68 -1.41
N TYR A 183 -16.27 -15.78 -1.83
CA TYR A 183 -15.86 -16.02 -3.21
C TYR A 183 -14.72 -17.03 -3.26
N PRO A 184 -14.62 -17.87 -4.31
CA PRO A 184 -13.48 -18.76 -4.50
C PRO A 184 -12.21 -17.94 -4.74
N LEU A 185 -11.10 -18.37 -4.13
CA LEU A 185 -9.80 -17.79 -4.38
C LEU A 185 -9.27 -18.27 -5.74
N ASP A 186 -8.86 -17.35 -6.59
CA ASP A 186 -8.10 -17.63 -7.82
C ASP A 186 -6.61 -17.79 -7.46
N GLU A 187 -6.20 -19.02 -7.17
CA GLU A 187 -4.84 -19.31 -6.75
C GLU A 187 -3.82 -19.14 -7.90
N GLU A 188 -4.24 -19.36 -9.14
CA GLU A 188 -3.38 -19.16 -10.31
C GLU A 188 -3.05 -17.68 -10.46
N TRP A 189 -4.06 -16.82 -10.40
CA TRP A 189 -3.87 -15.37 -10.39
C TRP A 189 -2.95 -14.92 -9.23
N VAL A 190 -3.15 -15.46 -8.02
CA VAL A 190 -2.28 -15.12 -6.85
C VAL A 190 -0.84 -15.46 -7.15
N ARG A 191 -0.55 -16.64 -7.70
CA ARG A 191 0.81 -17.07 -8.06
C ARG A 191 1.42 -16.17 -9.14
N GLU A 192 0.66 -15.83 -10.18
CA GLU A 192 1.11 -14.92 -11.24
C GLU A 192 1.46 -13.54 -10.67
N GLN A 193 0.57 -12.95 -9.85
CA GLN A 193 0.84 -11.66 -9.21
C GLN A 193 2.05 -11.70 -8.27
N ALA A 194 2.24 -12.80 -7.55
CA ALA A 194 3.39 -12.99 -6.68
C ALA A 194 4.72 -13.04 -7.47
N ILE A 195 4.72 -13.65 -8.66
CA ILE A 195 5.89 -13.66 -9.57
C ILE A 195 6.19 -12.23 -10.05
N VAL A 196 5.17 -11.50 -10.50
CA VAL A 196 5.31 -10.10 -10.94
C VAL A 196 5.85 -9.24 -9.81
N ALA A 197 5.25 -9.35 -8.62
CA ALA A 197 5.66 -8.62 -7.43
C ALA A 197 7.12 -8.89 -7.04
N ARG A 198 7.52 -10.17 -7.05
CA ARG A 198 8.89 -10.59 -6.73
C ARG A 198 9.92 -10.04 -7.71
N GLY A 199 9.57 -9.92 -9.00
CA GLY A 199 10.43 -9.33 -10.04
C GLY A 199 10.53 -7.81 -9.99
N ARG A 200 9.69 -7.14 -9.20
CA ARG A 200 9.59 -5.70 -9.17
C ARG A 200 10.36 -5.09 -7.99
N ASN A 201 11.68 -5.03 -8.11
CA ASN A 201 12.60 -4.36 -7.18
C ASN A 201 12.27 -4.58 -5.68
N ARG A 202 12.51 -5.80 -5.21
CA ARG A 202 12.22 -6.26 -3.84
C ARG A 202 13.05 -5.49 -2.81
N ASN A 203 12.41 -4.86 -1.82
CA ASN A 203 13.05 -4.18 -0.69
C ASN A 203 12.53 -4.70 0.66
N PRO A 204 13.02 -5.82 1.18
CA PRO A 204 12.53 -6.37 2.45
C PRO A 204 12.77 -5.45 3.65
N ILE A 205 13.86 -4.65 3.64
CA ILE A 205 14.14 -3.67 4.70
C ILE A 205 13.15 -2.50 4.62
N GLY A 206 12.76 -2.07 3.40
CA GLY A 206 11.69 -1.09 3.20
C GLY A 206 10.35 -1.58 3.73
N VAL A 207 10.00 -2.85 3.48
CA VAL A 207 8.80 -3.47 4.05
C VAL A 207 8.85 -3.51 5.58
N LEU A 208 10.01 -3.78 6.18
CA LEU A 208 10.18 -3.72 7.64
C LEU A 208 10.01 -2.28 8.16
N ARG A 209 10.52 -1.26 7.44
CA ARG A 209 10.28 0.16 7.78
C ARG A 209 8.79 0.53 7.68
N HIS A 210 8.04 -0.01 6.68
CA HIS A 210 6.58 0.13 6.63
C HIS A 210 5.90 -0.45 7.87
N LEU A 211 6.31 -1.67 8.26
CA LEU A 211 5.72 -2.35 9.42
C LEU A 211 5.92 -1.54 10.72
N VAL A 212 7.11 -0.99 10.94
CA VAL A 212 7.33 -0.15 12.14
C VAL A 212 6.60 1.19 12.07
N ALA A 213 6.35 1.74 10.86
CA ALA A 213 5.52 2.94 10.72
C ALA A 213 4.03 2.70 11.06
N ILE A 214 3.54 1.45 10.92
CA ILE A 214 2.18 1.05 11.31
C ILE A 214 2.02 1.02 12.84
N VAL A 215 3.04 0.58 13.56
CA VAL A 215 2.96 0.32 15.00
C VAL A 215 3.52 1.46 15.86
N ALA A 216 4.15 2.46 15.25
CA ALA A 216 4.69 3.64 15.92
C ALA A 216 3.63 4.72 16.10
#